data_7701600c2fe997cc417b607276aa802a
#
_entry.id   7701600c2fe997cc417b607276aa802a
#
_cell.length_a   1.000
_cell.length_b   1.000
_cell.length_c   1.000
_cell.angle_alpha   90.00
_cell.angle_beta   90.00
_cell.angle_gamma   90.00
#
_symmetry.space_group_name_H-M   'P 1'
#
loop_
_entity.id
_entity.type
_entity.pdbx_description
1 polymer ?
#
loop_
_entity_poly.entity_id
_entity_poly.type
_entity_poly.pdbx_seq_one_letter_code
_entity_poly.pdbx_strand_id
1 'polypeptide(L)'
;MRLIASYNCRKPFMSYSFNFATLGVDAFIPLHSNDKTPMEADWPNRPCRFHEAENRGGNIGLLLGNVSQFLDVDLDCAASKALAKIILPEPIVTFDRGSLDSGHHLYRATTFGPTKKFMANGPKATLVELRGIGAQTMIPPSMHPCGDQVKYTASNPNAEGVEYNELLKSVSFLAACSELVQHWKDGQRHELALCFSGLCLKLGVGPQLITDVVLG
;
A
#
# COMPACT_ATOMS: atom_id res chain seq x y z
N MET A 1 -11.44 -12.11 23.61
CA MET A 1 -12.15 -12.62 22.43
C MET A 1 -13.43 -11.78 22.27
N ARG A 2 -13.63 -11.13 21.12
CA ARG A 2 -14.61 -10.12 20.74
C ARG A 2 -14.21 -8.67 21.01
N LEU A 3 -13.51 -8.07 20.04
CA LEU A 3 -13.57 -6.65 19.69
C LEU A 3 -13.13 -6.52 18.21
N ILE A 4 -13.79 -7.27 17.34
CA ILE A 4 -14.01 -6.93 15.94
C ILE A 4 -15.54 -6.99 15.82
N ALA A 5 -16.21 -6.00 16.40
CA ALA A 5 -17.65 -5.83 16.30
C ALA A 5 -17.93 -4.88 15.15
N SER A 6 -18.40 -5.45 14.04
CA SER A 6 -19.41 -4.89 13.13
C SER A 6 -19.20 -3.44 12.64
N TYR A 7 -18.21 -3.20 11.79
CA TYR A 7 -18.41 -2.21 10.72
C TYR A 7 -19.00 -2.91 9.49
N ASN A 8 -20.25 -3.35 9.65
CA ASN A 8 -21.05 -3.88 8.56
C ASN A 8 -21.79 -2.73 7.86
N CYS A 9 -21.00 -1.79 7.29
CA CYS A 9 -21.55 -0.91 6.27
C CYS A 9 -21.33 -1.60 4.92
N ARG A 10 -22.28 -2.43 4.52
CA ARG A 10 -22.39 -2.90 3.14
C ARG A 10 -22.66 -1.67 2.25
N LYS A 11 -21.60 -0.95 1.88
CA LYS A 11 -21.66 -0.07 0.71
C LYS A 11 -22.05 -0.96 -0.47
N PRO A 12 -22.96 -0.50 -1.37
CA PRO A 12 -23.31 -1.25 -2.55
C PRO A 12 -22.02 -1.58 -3.32
N PHE A 13 -21.98 -2.73 -3.97
CA PHE A 13 -20.88 -3.23 -4.78
C PHE A 13 -20.68 -2.23 -5.94
N MET A 14 -19.91 -1.17 -5.68
CA MET A 14 -19.41 -0.31 -6.75
C MET A 14 -18.30 -1.10 -7.43
N SER A 15 -18.43 -1.35 -8.71
CA SER A 15 -17.35 -1.89 -9.50
C SER A 15 -16.25 -0.83 -9.54
N TYR A 16 -15.27 -0.95 -8.67
CA TYR A 16 -14.11 -0.10 -8.69
C TYR A 16 -13.27 -0.48 -9.92
N SER A 17 -13.16 0.42 -10.87
CA SER A 17 -12.27 0.27 -12.01
C SER A 17 -11.38 1.50 -12.09
N PHE A 18 -10.10 1.28 -12.13
CA PHE A 18 -9.12 2.30 -12.50
C PHE A 18 -8.53 1.90 -13.85
N ASN A 19 -8.57 2.80 -14.82
CA ASN A 19 -8.11 2.47 -16.16
C ASN A 19 -6.68 2.93 -16.38
N PHE A 20 -5.72 2.07 -16.13
CA PHE A 20 -4.30 2.35 -16.36
C PHE A 20 -3.99 2.69 -17.83
N ALA A 21 -4.74 2.16 -18.79
CA ALA A 21 -4.54 2.47 -20.21
C ALA A 21 -4.75 3.95 -20.53
N THR A 22 -5.55 4.67 -19.73
CA THR A 22 -5.81 6.11 -19.93
C THR A 22 -4.69 7.02 -19.43
N LEU A 23 -3.70 6.50 -18.70
CA LEU A 23 -2.58 7.31 -18.19
C LEU A 23 -1.71 7.86 -19.31
N GLY A 24 -1.68 7.22 -20.48
CA GLY A 24 -0.95 7.70 -21.66
C GLY A 24 0.57 7.74 -21.50
N VAL A 25 1.12 7.02 -20.50
CA VAL A 25 2.56 7.00 -20.17
C VAL A 25 3.20 5.67 -20.56
N ASP A 26 4.50 5.70 -20.86
CA ASP A 26 5.32 4.53 -21.09
C ASP A 26 5.95 4.13 -19.74
N ALA A 27 5.18 3.40 -18.93
CA ALA A 27 5.56 3.04 -17.57
C ALA A 27 5.21 1.59 -17.21
N PHE A 28 4.79 0.79 -18.18
CA PHE A 28 4.38 -0.59 -17.94
C PHE A 28 5.44 -1.56 -18.42
N ILE A 29 5.47 -2.73 -17.79
CA ILE A 29 6.38 -3.82 -18.13
C ILE A 29 5.61 -5.13 -18.17
N PRO A 30 5.88 -6.01 -19.15
CA PRO A 30 5.31 -7.34 -19.16
C PRO A 30 6.01 -8.23 -18.12
N LEU A 31 5.20 -8.93 -17.32
CA LEU A 31 5.66 -9.90 -16.33
C LEU A 31 5.28 -11.32 -16.80
N HIS A 32 6.00 -12.33 -16.35
CA HIS A 32 5.64 -13.72 -16.61
C HIS A 32 4.26 -14.05 -16.01
N SER A 33 3.53 -14.94 -16.66
CA SER A 33 2.23 -15.40 -16.17
C SER A 33 2.36 -16.05 -14.80
N ASN A 34 1.45 -15.70 -13.88
CA ASN A 34 1.45 -16.17 -12.50
C ASN A 34 2.75 -15.88 -11.74
N ASP A 35 3.48 -14.83 -12.12
CA ASP A 35 4.74 -14.43 -11.52
C ASP A 35 4.83 -12.89 -11.43
N LYS A 36 5.74 -12.41 -10.60
CA LYS A 36 6.11 -10.99 -10.46
C LYS A 36 7.39 -10.65 -11.23
N THR A 37 8.02 -11.64 -11.83
CA THR A 37 9.30 -11.49 -12.55
C THR A 37 9.07 -10.86 -13.92
N PRO A 38 9.75 -9.75 -14.23
CA PRO A 38 9.73 -9.15 -15.57
C PRO A 38 10.22 -10.11 -16.64
N MET A 39 9.61 -10.07 -17.83
CA MET A 39 9.99 -10.91 -18.97
C MET A 39 11.35 -10.51 -19.57
N GLU A 40 11.77 -9.26 -19.36
CA GLU A 40 13.01 -8.73 -19.93
C GLU A 40 14.02 -8.38 -18.83
N ALA A 41 15.29 -8.75 -19.02
CA ALA A 41 16.34 -8.51 -18.02
C ALA A 41 16.60 -7.01 -17.78
N ASP A 42 16.47 -6.18 -18.83
CA ASP A 42 16.67 -4.73 -18.78
C ASP A 42 15.33 -3.96 -18.60
N TRP A 43 14.38 -4.56 -17.89
CA TRP A 43 13.06 -4.02 -17.69
C TRP A 43 12.98 -2.57 -17.14
N PRO A 44 13.90 -2.12 -16.27
CA PRO A 44 13.81 -0.74 -15.77
C PRO A 44 14.00 0.32 -16.87
N ASN A 45 14.71 -0.03 -17.94
CA ASN A 45 15.04 0.84 -19.07
C ASN A 45 14.16 0.58 -20.31
N ARG A 46 13.20 -0.35 -20.20
CA ARG A 46 12.34 -0.75 -21.33
C ARG A 46 10.85 -0.69 -20.97
N PRO A 47 10.36 0.43 -20.40
CA PRO A 47 8.93 0.60 -20.20
C PRO A 47 8.21 0.71 -21.55
N CYS A 48 6.95 0.28 -21.56
CA CYS A 48 6.08 0.35 -22.74
C CYS A 48 4.70 0.89 -22.34
N ARG A 49 3.81 1.01 -23.32
CA ARG A 49 2.40 1.32 -23.08
C ARG A 49 1.66 0.16 -22.44
N PHE A 50 0.58 0.45 -21.73
CA PHE A 50 -0.25 -0.57 -21.06
C PHE A 50 -0.67 -1.68 -22.03
N HIS A 51 -1.23 -1.35 -23.19
CA HIS A 51 -1.69 -2.32 -24.18
C HIS A 51 -0.56 -3.16 -24.80
N GLU A 52 0.66 -2.65 -24.87
CA GLU A 52 1.83 -3.42 -25.34
C GLU A 52 2.24 -4.47 -24.32
N ALA A 53 2.25 -4.11 -23.02
CA ALA A 53 2.48 -5.07 -21.94
C ALA A 53 1.37 -6.13 -21.90
N GLU A 54 0.11 -5.72 -22.03
CA GLU A 54 -1.06 -6.61 -22.05
C GLU A 54 -0.99 -7.61 -23.21
N ASN A 55 -0.61 -7.16 -24.40
CA ASN A 55 -0.50 -8.01 -25.61
C ASN A 55 0.59 -9.09 -25.50
N ARG A 56 1.51 -9.01 -24.52
CA ARG A 56 2.49 -10.05 -24.25
C ARG A 56 1.89 -11.28 -23.52
N GLY A 57 0.63 -11.21 -23.08
CA GLY A 57 -0.14 -12.33 -22.56
C GLY A 57 0.25 -12.83 -21.16
N GLY A 58 0.98 -12.02 -20.41
CA GLY A 58 1.34 -12.31 -19.01
C GLY A 58 0.69 -11.35 -18.02
N ASN A 59 1.33 -11.21 -16.88
CA ASN A 59 1.01 -10.20 -15.89
C ASN A 59 1.58 -8.83 -16.31
N ILE A 60 1.09 -7.77 -15.67
CA ILE A 60 1.51 -6.39 -15.96
C ILE A 60 2.07 -5.76 -14.70
N GLY A 61 3.28 -5.22 -14.79
CA GLY A 61 3.91 -4.40 -13.78
C GLY A 61 3.81 -2.91 -14.15
N LEU A 62 3.64 -2.05 -13.15
CA LEU A 62 3.78 -0.60 -13.25
C LEU A 62 5.12 -0.21 -12.64
N LEU A 63 5.98 0.44 -13.42
CA LEU A 63 7.20 1.08 -12.93
C LEU A 63 6.85 2.24 -12.01
N LEU A 64 7.53 2.36 -10.90
CA LEU A 64 7.27 3.39 -9.90
C LEU A 64 8.29 4.53 -9.95
N GLY A 65 7.94 5.64 -9.29
CA GLY A 65 8.76 6.83 -9.24
C GLY A 65 8.52 7.79 -10.41
N ASN A 66 9.58 8.42 -10.88
CA ASN A 66 9.53 9.47 -11.90
C ASN A 66 9.03 9.01 -13.28
N VAL A 67 9.08 7.72 -13.57
CA VAL A 67 8.63 7.16 -14.86
C VAL A 67 7.10 7.21 -14.96
N SER A 68 6.40 6.68 -13.96
CA SER A 68 4.93 6.65 -13.94
C SER A 68 4.30 7.82 -13.20
N GLN A 69 5.08 8.51 -12.36
CA GLN A 69 4.61 9.50 -11.39
C GLN A 69 3.77 8.89 -10.24
N PHE A 70 3.97 7.61 -9.96
CA PHE A 70 3.32 6.92 -8.86
C PHE A 70 4.30 6.39 -7.82
N LEU A 71 3.82 6.35 -6.58
CA LEU A 71 4.40 5.61 -5.45
C LEU A 71 3.39 4.56 -5.01
N ASP A 72 3.88 3.42 -4.53
CA ASP A 72 3.05 2.32 -4.01
C ASP A 72 3.39 2.07 -2.53
N VAL A 73 2.38 2.05 -1.68
CA VAL A 73 2.50 1.55 -0.31
C VAL A 73 1.99 0.13 -0.29
N ASP A 74 2.91 -0.81 -0.14
CA ASP A 74 2.64 -2.25 -0.03
C ASP A 74 2.46 -2.63 1.43
N LEU A 75 1.25 -3.04 1.78
CA LEU A 75 0.81 -3.40 3.13
C LEU A 75 1.00 -4.91 3.29
N ASP A 76 1.97 -5.33 4.08
CA ASP A 76 2.41 -6.72 4.19
C ASP A 76 1.93 -7.43 5.47
N CYS A 77 1.06 -6.79 6.26
CA CYS A 77 0.46 -7.42 7.43
C CYS A 77 -0.95 -6.90 7.72
N ALA A 78 -1.74 -7.67 8.46
CA ALA A 78 -3.13 -7.32 8.80
C ALA A 78 -3.23 -5.99 9.58
N ALA A 79 -2.28 -5.70 10.46
CA ALA A 79 -2.25 -4.46 11.23
C ALA A 79 -2.03 -3.24 10.33
N SER A 80 -1.06 -3.30 9.40
CA SER A 80 -0.81 -2.20 8.46
C SER A 80 -2.02 -1.98 7.55
N LYS A 81 -2.66 -3.04 7.06
CA LYS A 81 -3.87 -2.94 6.24
C LYS A 81 -5.05 -2.31 6.99
N ALA A 82 -5.24 -2.66 8.26
CA ALA A 82 -6.31 -2.09 9.08
C ALA A 82 -6.07 -0.59 9.38
N LEU A 83 -4.84 -0.23 9.79
CA LEU A 83 -4.46 1.11 10.19
C LEU A 83 -4.24 2.07 9.01
N ALA A 84 -3.99 1.56 7.81
CA ALA A 84 -3.72 2.39 6.62
C ALA A 84 -4.82 3.42 6.36
N LYS A 85 -6.09 3.08 6.58
CA LYS A 85 -7.24 3.97 6.37
C LYS A 85 -7.28 5.15 7.36
N ILE A 86 -6.60 5.02 8.49
CA ILE A 86 -6.56 6.02 9.56
C ILE A 86 -5.33 6.93 9.39
N ILE A 87 -4.20 6.33 9.00
CA ILE A 87 -2.89 6.98 9.05
C ILE A 87 -2.44 7.54 7.70
N LEU A 88 -2.74 6.83 6.60
CA LEU A 88 -2.27 7.24 5.28
C LEU A 88 -3.22 8.25 4.62
N PRO A 89 -2.70 9.14 3.77
CA PRO A 89 -3.53 9.97 2.91
C PRO A 89 -4.38 9.11 1.98
N GLU A 90 -5.39 9.71 1.35
CA GLU A 90 -6.26 8.99 0.42
C GLU A 90 -5.51 8.61 -0.86
N PRO A 91 -5.47 7.30 -1.24
CA PRO A 91 -4.80 6.85 -2.45
C PRO A 91 -5.68 7.10 -3.70
N ILE A 92 -5.04 7.20 -4.88
CA ILE A 92 -5.76 7.28 -6.15
C ILE A 92 -6.47 5.96 -6.48
N VAL A 93 -5.86 4.83 -6.11
CA VAL A 93 -6.43 3.50 -6.30
C VAL A 93 -5.84 2.53 -5.28
N THR A 94 -6.66 1.61 -4.82
CA THR A 94 -6.23 0.47 -4.02
C THR A 94 -6.56 -0.84 -4.72
N PHE A 95 -5.72 -1.83 -4.53
CA PHE A 95 -5.92 -3.16 -5.07
C PHE A 95 -5.27 -4.22 -4.18
N ASP A 96 -5.82 -5.41 -4.20
CA ASP A 96 -5.30 -6.58 -3.49
C ASP A 96 -5.72 -7.88 -4.19
N ARG A 97 -5.37 -9.00 -3.58
CA ARG A 97 -5.76 -10.36 -4.00
C ARG A 97 -6.85 -10.98 -3.13
N GLY A 98 -7.58 -10.18 -2.35
CA GLY A 98 -8.59 -10.67 -1.40
C GLY A 98 -8.02 -11.15 -0.07
N SER A 99 -6.70 -11.06 0.14
CA SER A 99 -6.05 -11.40 1.40
C SER A 99 -6.35 -10.36 2.50
N LEU A 100 -6.45 -10.82 3.76
CA LEU A 100 -6.64 -9.95 4.92
C LEU A 100 -5.36 -9.22 5.34
N ASP A 101 -4.20 -9.72 4.93
CA ASP A 101 -2.87 -9.30 5.38
C ASP A 101 -2.03 -8.60 4.32
N SER A 102 -2.58 -8.35 3.14
CA SER A 102 -1.87 -7.64 2.08
C SER A 102 -2.76 -6.68 1.30
N GLY A 103 -2.16 -5.65 0.74
CA GLY A 103 -2.85 -4.68 -0.12
C GLY A 103 -1.91 -3.60 -0.60
N HIS A 104 -2.29 -2.96 -1.70
CA HIS A 104 -1.52 -1.90 -2.32
C HIS A 104 -2.32 -0.61 -2.36
N HIS A 105 -1.71 0.49 -1.94
CA HIS A 105 -2.22 1.84 -2.03
C HIS A 105 -1.34 2.65 -2.98
N LEU A 106 -1.87 2.97 -4.16
CA LEU A 106 -1.15 3.73 -5.18
C LEU A 106 -1.45 5.23 -5.05
N TYR A 107 -0.40 6.03 -5.07
CA TYR A 107 -0.45 7.49 -4.91
C TYR A 107 0.14 8.18 -6.13
N ARG A 108 -0.54 9.20 -6.65
CA ARG A 108 0.11 10.14 -7.56
C ARG A 108 1.09 10.98 -6.75
N ALA A 109 2.34 11.07 -7.19
CA ALA A 109 3.39 11.73 -6.44
C ALA A 109 3.90 12.99 -7.16
N THR A 110 4.22 14.01 -6.37
CA THR A 110 4.83 15.27 -6.86
C THR A 110 6.36 15.26 -6.71
N THR A 111 6.87 14.45 -5.79
CA THR A 111 8.30 14.19 -5.61
C THR A 111 8.55 12.70 -5.43
N PHE A 112 9.77 12.23 -5.70
CA PHE A 112 10.10 10.80 -5.74
C PHE A 112 11.35 10.50 -4.92
N GLY A 113 11.42 9.29 -4.39
CA GLY A 113 12.56 8.79 -3.63
C GLY A 113 12.71 7.27 -3.75
N PRO A 114 13.73 6.71 -3.09
CA PRO A 114 14.00 5.29 -3.15
C PRO A 114 12.95 4.46 -2.39
N THR A 115 12.89 3.17 -2.69
CA THR A 115 12.10 2.22 -1.90
C THR A 115 12.59 2.14 -0.46
N LYS A 116 11.65 2.15 0.49
CA LYS A 116 11.90 1.99 1.94
C LYS A 116 11.03 0.86 2.49
N LYS A 117 11.69 -0.10 3.12
CA LYS A 117 11.06 -1.28 3.70
C LYS A 117 11.14 -1.24 5.23
N PHE A 118 10.01 -1.49 5.88
CA PHE A 118 9.89 -1.53 7.33
C PHE A 118 9.59 -2.96 7.78
N MET A 119 10.46 -3.49 8.63
CA MET A 119 10.43 -4.87 9.11
C MET A 119 9.98 -4.93 10.56
N ALA A 120 9.26 -5.98 10.94
CA ALA A 120 8.99 -6.28 12.33
C ALA A 120 10.28 -6.66 13.08
N ASN A 121 10.30 -6.40 14.40
CA ASN A 121 11.31 -6.96 15.30
C ASN A 121 11.02 -8.44 15.53
N GLY A 122 11.88 -9.32 15.02
CA GLY A 122 11.68 -10.77 15.16
C GLY A 122 11.86 -11.52 13.84
N PRO A 123 11.21 -12.69 13.67
CA PRO A 123 11.30 -13.43 12.42
C PRO A 123 10.86 -12.51 11.26
N LYS A 124 11.74 -12.40 10.27
CA LYS A 124 11.74 -11.41 9.19
C LYS A 124 10.39 -11.31 8.46
N ALA A 125 9.48 -10.55 9.03
CA ALA A 125 8.21 -10.20 8.38
C ALA A 125 8.23 -8.72 8.00
N THR A 126 7.89 -8.40 6.77
CA THR A 126 7.66 -7.01 6.35
C THR A 126 6.35 -6.54 6.95
N LEU A 127 6.34 -5.32 7.49
CA LEU A 127 5.12 -4.65 7.96
C LEU A 127 4.48 -3.85 6.85
N VAL A 128 5.31 -3.04 6.20
CA VAL A 128 4.90 -2.14 5.10
C VAL A 128 6.14 -1.75 4.30
N GLU A 129 5.94 -1.50 3.01
CA GLU A 129 6.98 -1.03 2.12
C GLU A 129 6.49 0.20 1.34
N LEU A 130 7.23 1.31 1.37
CA LEU A 130 7.03 2.41 0.44
C LEU A 130 7.90 2.16 -0.79
N ARG A 131 7.28 1.80 -1.90
CA ARG A 131 7.95 1.54 -3.17
C ARG A 131 8.03 2.81 -4.00
N GLY A 132 9.21 3.11 -4.49
CA GLY A 132 9.51 4.30 -5.26
C GLY A 132 10.41 4.01 -6.46
N ILE A 133 11.38 4.90 -6.70
CA ILE A 133 12.30 4.80 -7.85
C ILE A 133 12.98 3.42 -7.89
N GLY A 134 12.95 2.80 -9.07
CA GLY A 134 13.60 1.51 -9.32
C GLY A 134 12.79 0.29 -8.91
N ALA A 135 11.57 0.48 -8.37
CA ALA A 135 10.64 -0.59 -8.08
C ALA A 135 9.54 -0.71 -9.15
N GLN A 136 8.85 -1.83 -9.12
CA GLN A 136 7.61 -2.06 -9.88
C GLN A 136 6.55 -2.67 -8.96
N THR A 137 5.29 -2.48 -9.28
CA THR A 137 4.16 -3.16 -8.64
C THR A 137 3.30 -3.87 -9.68
N MET A 138 2.90 -5.10 -9.37
CA MET A 138 2.01 -5.86 -10.23
C MET A 138 0.57 -5.36 -10.06
N ILE A 139 -0.05 -4.97 -11.16
CA ILE A 139 -1.36 -4.32 -11.17
C ILE A 139 -2.48 -5.22 -11.69
N PRO A 140 -3.78 -4.92 -11.37
CA PRO A 140 -4.89 -5.63 -11.99
C PRO A 140 -4.89 -5.53 -13.52
N PRO A 141 -5.31 -6.60 -14.25
CA PRO A 141 -5.96 -7.83 -13.78
C PRO A 141 -5.01 -9.04 -13.57
N SER A 142 -3.77 -8.81 -13.21
CA SER A 142 -2.73 -9.84 -13.08
C SER A 142 -3.10 -10.97 -12.12
N MET A 143 -2.48 -12.14 -12.33
CA MET A 143 -2.59 -13.32 -11.45
C MET A 143 -1.37 -13.40 -10.53
N HIS A 144 -1.60 -13.41 -9.23
CA HIS A 144 -0.52 -13.56 -8.25
C HIS A 144 0.05 -15.01 -8.26
N PRO A 145 1.32 -15.24 -7.91
CA PRO A 145 1.92 -16.57 -7.83
C PRO A 145 1.18 -17.58 -6.97
N CYS A 146 0.40 -17.16 -5.98
CA CYS A 146 -0.46 -18.03 -5.18
C CYS A 146 -1.76 -18.47 -5.89
N GLY A 147 -2.03 -17.98 -7.11
CA GLY A 147 -3.22 -18.29 -7.88
C GLY A 147 -4.38 -17.31 -7.73
N ASP A 148 -4.26 -16.31 -6.86
CA ASP A 148 -5.29 -15.30 -6.67
C ASP A 148 -5.18 -14.18 -7.70
N GLN A 149 -6.32 -13.71 -8.20
CA GLN A 149 -6.35 -12.56 -9.09
C GLN A 149 -6.23 -11.26 -8.30
N VAL A 150 -5.35 -10.37 -8.77
CA VAL A 150 -5.25 -9.00 -8.26
C VAL A 150 -6.44 -8.19 -8.76
N LYS A 151 -7.17 -7.53 -7.84
CA LYS A 151 -8.42 -6.81 -8.13
C LYS A 151 -8.40 -5.43 -7.48
N TYR A 152 -9.07 -4.48 -8.12
CA TYR A 152 -9.33 -3.17 -7.53
C TYR A 152 -10.25 -3.29 -6.32
N THR A 153 -9.94 -2.55 -5.25
CA THR A 153 -10.74 -2.49 -4.02
C THR A 153 -11.35 -1.12 -3.77
N ALA A 154 -10.69 -0.05 -4.22
CA ALA A 154 -11.24 1.30 -4.24
C ALA A 154 -10.51 2.16 -5.28
N SER A 155 -11.14 3.26 -5.71
CA SER A 155 -10.48 4.27 -6.54
C SER A 155 -11.05 5.67 -6.26
N ASN A 156 -10.14 6.67 -6.20
CA ASN A 156 -10.47 8.08 -6.18
C ASN A 156 -9.55 8.82 -7.16
N PRO A 157 -9.94 8.94 -8.45
CA PRO A 157 -9.11 9.61 -9.47
C PRO A 157 -8.77 11.07 -9.13
N ASN A 158 -9.52 11.69 -8.22
CA ASN A 158 -9.35 13.08 -7.78
C ASN A 158 -8.53 13.20 -6.48
N ALA A 159 -7.98 12.10 -5.95
CA ALA A 159 -7.11 12.17 -4.79
C ALA A 159 -5.92 13.10 -5.07
N GLU A 160 -5.58 13.92 -4.09
CA GLU A 160 -4.47 14.86 -4.19
C GLU A 160 -3.13 14.15 -4.36
N GLY A 161 -2.21 14.81 -5.07
CA GLY A 161 -0.84 14.31 -5.20
C GLY A 161 -0.07 14.46 -3.90
N VAL A 162 0.80 13.49 -3.61
CA VAL A 162 1.57 13.45 -2.37
C VAL A 162 3.05 13.75 -2.63
N GLU A 163 3.72 14.33 -1.65
CA GLU A 163 5.19 14.41 -1.62
C GLU A 163 5.77 13.13 -1.01
N TYR A 164 6.88 12.65 -1.58
CA TYR A 164 7.56 11.45 -1.12
C TYR A 164 7.90 11.49 0.39
N ASN A 165 8.49 12.60 0.87
CA ASN A 165 8.91 12.69 2.26
C ASN A 165 7.71 12.74 3.24
N GLU A 166 6.61 13.37 2.85
CA GLU A 166 5.39 13.40 3.67
C GLU A 166 4.74 12.01 3.71
N LEU A 167 4.65 11.32 2.56
CA LEU A 167 4.18 9.95 2.53
C LEU A 167 5.09 9.02 3.33
N LEU A 168 6.41 9.19 3.25
CA LEU A 168 7.39 8.41 4.03
C LEU A 168 7.19 8.58 5.53
N LYS A 169 6.88 9.79 6.03
CA LYS A 169 6.56 10.03 7.44
C LYS A 169 5.31 9.24 7.86
N SER A 170 4.25 9.31 7.06
CA SER A 170 3.01 8.56 7.31
C SER A 170 3.22 7.04 7.29
N VAL A 171 3.98 6.52 6.33
CA VAL A 171 4.33 5.09 6.25
C VAL A 171 5.22 4.66 7.42
N SER A 172 6.17 5.49 7.84
CA SER A 172 7.00 5.20 9.02
C SER A 172 6.17 5.13 10.29
N PHE A 173 5.21 6.03 10.44
CA PHE A 173 4.28 6.03 11.57
C PHE A 173 3.35 4.80 11.51
N LEU A 174 2.83 4.46 10.34
CA LEU A 174 2.05 3.24 10.13
C LEU A 174 2.83 1.98 10.53
N ALA A 175 4.11 1.89 10.14
CA ALA A 175 4.97 0.77 10.52
C ALA A 175 5.14 0.65 12.04
N ALA A 176 5.40 1.77 12.72
CA ALA A 176 5.52 1.81 14.18
C ALA A 176 4.22 1.38 14.88
N CYS A 177 3.07 1.87 14.41
CA CYS A 177 1.76 1.48 14.93
C CYS A 177 1.47 -0.01 14.67
N SER A 178 1.82 -0.51 13.48
CA SER A 178 1.63 -1.92 13.12
C SER A 178 2.46 -2.87 13.98
N GLU A 179 3.68 -2.48 14.34
CA GLU A 179 4.52 -3.21 15.30
C GLU A 179 3.91 -3.16 16.68
N LEU A 180 3.45 -1.98 17.14
CA LEU A 180 2.86 -1.82 18.46
C LEU A 180 1.63 -2.70 18.66
N VAL A 181 0.78 -2.84 17.65
CA VAL A 181 -0.43 -3.69 17.72
C VAL A 181 -0.12 -5.14 18.08
N GLN A 182 1.04 -5.67 17.68
CA GLN A 182 1.47 -7.03 18.03
C GLN A 182 1.72 -7.19 19.53
N HIS A 183 2.00 -6.10 20.22
CA HIS A 183 2.24 -6.05 21.67
C HIS A 183 1.01 -5.59 22.47
N TRP A 184 -0.12 -5.31 21.80
CA TRP A 184 -1.36 -4.82 22.41
C TRP A 184 -2.14 -5.94 23.11
N LYS A 185 -1.61 -6.41 24.27
CA LYS A 185 -2.14 -7.56 25.00
C LYS A 185 -3.07 -7.14 26.14
N ASP A 186 -3.97 -8.04 26.54
CA ASP A 186 -4.80 -7.86 27.71
C ASP A 186 -3.95 -7.62 28.96
N GLY A 187 -4.37 -6.67 29.80
CA GLY A 187 -3.65 -6.24 31.00
C GLY A 187 -2.57 -5.19 30.80
N GLN A 188 -2.11 -4.94 29.56
CA GLN A 188 -1.07 -3.94 29.24
C GLN A 188 -1.59 -2.76 28.41
N ARG A 189 -2.82 -2.83 27.92
CA ARG A 189 -3.39 -1.86 26.98
C ARG A 189 -3.39 -0.44 27.50
N HIS A 190 -3.75 -0.25 28.76
CA HIS A 190 -3.83 1.09 29.35
C HIS A 190 -2.47 1.77 29.44
N GLU A 191 -1.46 1.07 29.93
CA GLU A 191 -0.09 1.60 30.03
C GLU A 191 0.52 1.87 28.64
N LEU A 192 0.34 0.94 27.71
CA LEU A 192 0.79 1.13 26.32
C LEU A 192 0.10 2.33 25.66
N ALA A 193 -1.22 2.49 25.85
CA ALA A 193 -1.95 3.63 25.32
C ALA A 193 -1.44 4.96 25.89
N LEU A 194 -1.18 5.04 27.18
CA LEU A 194 -0.62 6.24 27.83
C LEU A 194 0.79 6.56 27.32
N CYS A 195 1.68 5.56 27.29
CA CYS A 195 3.05 5.74 26.80
C CYS A 195 3.06 6.16 25.32
N PHE A 196 2.30 5.47 24.48
CA PHE A 196 2.17 5.77 23.05
C PHE A 196 1.62 7.17 22.82
N SER A 197 0.51 7.53 23.49
CA SER A 197 -0.11 8.85 23.36
C SER A 197 0.84 9.97 23.80
N GLY A 198 1.52 9.79 24.93
CA GLY A 198 2.52 10.75 25.43
C GLY A 198 3.70 10.94 24.47
N LEU A 199 4.20 9.85 23.86
CA LEU A 199 5.26 9.93 22.85
C LEU A 199 4.77 10.64 21.58
N CYS A 200 3.59 10.27 21.08
CA CYS A 200 3.01 10.87 19.89
C CYS A 200 2.80 12.40 20.05
N LEU A 201 2.28 12.83 21.21
CA LEU A 201 2.11 14.27 21.51
C LEU A 201 3.46 14.99 21.52
N LYS A 202 4.51 14.39 22.11
CA LYS A 202 5.87 14.95 22.08
C LYS A 202 6.43 15.09 20.67
N LEU A 203 6.07 14.18 19.77
CA LEU A 203 6.47 14.20 18.37
C LEU A 203 5.58 15.09 17.49
N GLY A 204 4.59 15.77 18.08
CA GLY A 204 3.70 16.68 17.36
C GLY A 204 2.59 15.98 16.57
N VAL A 205 2.30 14.71 16.84
CA VAL A 205 1.15 14.01 16.25
C VAL A 205 -0.14 14.60 16.81
N GLY A 206 -1.09 14.91 15.92
CA GLY A 206 -2.36 15.51 16.31
C GLY A 206 -3.19 14.61 17.23
N PRO A 207 -3.87 15.16 18.27
CA PRO A 207 -4.61 14.34 19.25
C PRO A 207 -5.69 13.46 18.63
N GLN A 208 -6.36 13.91 17.57
CA GLN A 208 -7.39 13.12 16.89
C GLN A 208 -6.80 11.85 16.28
N LEU A 209 -5.68 11.95 15.56
CA LEU A 209 -5.02 10.78 14.97
C LEU A 209 -4.57 9.79 16.04
N ILE A 210 -4.06 10.28 17.19
CA ILE A 210 -3.69 9.43 18.33
C ILE A 210 -4.90 8.65 18.83
N THR A 211 -6.03 9.35 19.00
CA THR A 211 -7.29 8.73 19.46
C THR A 211 -7.78 7.67 18.48
N ASP A 212 -7.76 7.98 17.19
CA ASP A 212 -8.23 7.07 16.14
C ASP A 212 -7.36 5.79 16.08
N VAL A 213 -6.04 5.92 16.28
CA VAL A 213 -5.13 4.76 16.33
C VAL A 213 -5.29 3.92 17.60
N VAL A 214 -5.56 4.55 18.74
CA VAL A 214 -5.69 3.84 20.04
C VAL A 214 -7.06 3.14 20.16
N LEU A 215 -8.10 3.70 19.57
CA LEU A 215 -9.48 3.19 19.68
C LEU A 215 -9.94 2.37 18.46
N GLY A 216 -9.29 2.52 17.30
CA GLY A 216 -9.62 1.78 16.06
C GLY A 216 -9.01 0.43 16.01
#